data_2cd7622f109afc200ed09c4e89bcd4ff
#
_entry.id   2cd7622f109afc200ed09c4e89bcd4ff
#
_cell.length_a   1.000
_cell.length_b   1.000
_cell.length_c   1.000
_cell.angle_alpha   90.00
_cell.angle_beta   90.00
_cell.angle_gamma   90.00
#
_symmetry.space_group_name_H-M   'P 1'
#
loop_
_entity.id
_entity.type
_entity.pdbx_description
1 polymer ?
#
loop_
_entity_poly.entity_id
_entity_poly.type
_entity_poly.pdbx_seq_one_letter_code
_entity_poly.pdbx_strand_id
1 'polypeptide(L)' 'MVKIRLRRMGAKKAPFYRIVVADSRYPRDGRFIEEIGTYNPLTDPATVNVDADRAQEWIKKGAQPT' A
#
# COMPACT_ATOMS: atom_id res chain seq x y z
N MET A 1 8.38 9.07 -10.49
CA MET A 1 8.78 7.73 -10.01
C MET A 1 7.59 7.06 -9.33
N VAL A 2 7.34 5.83 -9.66
CA VAL A 2 6.23 5.07 -9.07
C VAL A 2 6.73 4.36 -7.81
N LYS A 3 5.95 4.45 -6.74
CA LYS A 3 6.30 3.84 -5.46
C LYS A 3 5.15 2.99 -4.92
N ILE A 4 5.50 1.94 -4.21
CA ILE A 4 4.56 1.13 -3.45
C ILE A 4 4.64 1.61 -2.00
N ARG A 5 3.52 2.07 -1.45
CA ARG A 5 3.51 2.66 -0.11
C ARG A 5 2.29 2.22 0.70
N LEU A 6 2.37 2.41 2.00
CA LEU A 6 1.25 2.19 2.91
C LEU A 6 0.45 3.48 3.07
N ARG A 7 -0.86 3.37 2.95
CA ARG A 7 -1.78 4.48 3.20
C ARG A 7 -2.59 4.16 4.44
N ARG A 8 -2.52 5.05 5.43
CA ARG A 8 -3.26 4.85 6.67
C ARG A 8 -4.74 5.15 6.47
N MET A 9 -5.56 4.24 6.96
CA MET A 9 -7.01 4.33 6.94
C MET A 9 -7.54 4.03 8.34
N GLY A 10 -8.84 4.20 8.56
CA GLY A 10 -9.49 3.79 9.79
C GLY A 10 -9.49 4.84 10.87
N ALA A 11 -9.99 4.46 12.05
CA ALA A 11 -10.14 5.35 13.18
C ALA A 11 -8.82 5.59 13.90
N LYS A 12 -8.81 6.62 14.75
CA LYS A 12 -7.62 7.06 15.47
C LYS A 12 -6.98 5.95 16.31
N LYS A 13 -7.79 5.10 16.94
CA LYS A 13 -7.31 4.00 17.80
C LYS A 13 -7.34 2.65 17.11
N ALA A 14 -7.72 2.61 15.84
CA ALA A 14 -7.83 1.38 15.07
C ALA A 14 -7.19 1.57 13.70
N PRO A 15 -5.85 1.70 13.64
CA PRO A 15 -5.19 1.94 12.37
C PRO A 15 -5.33 0.73 11.44
N PHE A 16 -5.57 1.04 10.19
CA PHE A 16 -5.66 0.05 9.13
C PHE A 16 -4.91 0.64 7.94
N TYR A 17 -4.11 -0.17 7.27
CA TYR A 17 -3.27 0.31 6.17
C TYR A 17 -3.66 -0.37 4.88
N ARG A 18 -3.63 0.39 3.80
CA ARG A 18 -3.74 -0.15 2.45
C ARG A 18 -2.39 -0.05 1.75
N ILE A 19 -2.03 -1.09 1.04
CA ILE A 19 -0.81 -1.12 0.25
C ILE A 19 -1.18 -0.64 -1.14
N VAL A 20 -0.64 0.50 -1.54
CA VAL A 20 -1.03 1.15 -2.79
C VAL A 20 0.19 1.47 -3.64
N VAL A 21 -0.03 1.50 -4.94
CA VAL A 21 0.96 1.96 -5.92
C VAL A 21 0.60 3.38 -6.30
N ALA A 22 1.52 4.30 -6.13
CA ALA A 22 1.29 5.71 -6.43
C ALA A 22 2.53 6.36 -7.02
N ASP A 23 2.30 7.40 -7.83
CA ASP A 23 3.38 8.23 -8.33
C ASP A 23 3.91 9.10 -7.19
N SER A 24 5.23 9.22 -7.09
CA SER A 24 5.87 10.03 -6.04
C SER A 24 5.46 11.50 -6.10
N ARG A 25 4.94 11.97 -7.22
CA ARG A 25 4.44 13.33 -7.39
C ARG A 25 3.06 13.53 -6.79
N TYR A 26 2.34 12.46 -6.46
CA TYR A 26 1.02 12.58 -5.85
C TYR A 26 1.17 12.89 -4.36
N PRO A 27 0.26 13.72 -3.79
CA PRO A 27 0.24 13.92 -2.34
C PRO A 27 0.05 12.59 -1.60
N ARG A 28 0.59 12.49 -0.40
CA ARG A 28 0.50 11.26 0.39
C ARG A 28 -0.94 10.84 0.62
N ASP A 29 -1.85 11.78 0.82
CA ASP A 29 -3.26 11.51 1.06
C ASP A 29 -4.10 11.69 -0.20
N GLY A 30 -3.45 11.78 -1.36
CA GLY A 30 -4.12 12.00 -2.63
C GLY A 30 -4.35 10.72 -3.40
N ARG A 31 -4.24 10.84 -4.70
CA ARG A 31 -4.50 9.72 -5.61
C ARG A 31 -3.47 8.62 -5.50
N PHE A 32 -3.89 7.43 -5.87
CA PHE A 32 -3.00 6.30 -6.10
C PHE A 32 -3.40 5.63 -7.42
N ILE A 33 -2.47 4.87 -7.98
CA ILE A 33 -2.69 4.19 -9.26
C ILE A 33 -3.51 2.93 -9.05
N GLU A 34 -3.15 2.12 -8.04
CA GLU A 34 -3.80 0.85 -7.78
C GLU A 34 -3.60 0.46 -6.32
N GLU A 35 -4.62 -0.16 -5.75
CA GLU A 35 -4.53 -0.79 -4.43
C GLU A 35 -4.19 -2.27 -4.65
N ILE A 36 -3.09 -2.72 -4.07
CA ILE A 36 -2.60 -4.08 -4.25
C ILE A 36 -2.68 -4.93 -2.98
N GLY A 37 -3.11 -4.35 -1.88
CA GLY A 37 -3.24 -5.14 -0.67
C GLY A 37 -3.66 -4.32 0.53
N THR A 38 -3.71 -5.00 1.67
CA THR A 38 -4.08 -4.40 2.94
C THR A 38 -3.20 -4.95 4.05
N TYR A 39 -3.03 -4.15 5.11
CA TYR A 39 -2.31 -4.55 6.30
C TYR A 39 -3.10 -4.14 7.53
N ASN A 40 -3.40 -5.10 8.39
CA ASN A 40 -4.11 -4.85 9.64
C ASN A 40 -3.22 -5.25 10.81
N PRO A 41 -2.61 -4.28 11.52
CA PRO A 41 -1.73 -4.60 12.65
C PRO A 41 -2.49 -4.94 13.93
N LEU A 42 -3.81 -4.77 13.96
CA LEU A 42 -4.61 -5.01 15.16
C LEU A 42 -4.96 -6.47 15.39
N THR A 43 -4.83 -7.30 14.36
CA THR A 43 -5.05 -8.74 14.51
C THR A 43 -3.80 -9.40 15.09
N ASP A 44 -3.97 -10.54 15.75
CA ASP A 44 -2.86 -11.31 16.32
C ASP A 44 -2.90 -12.73 15.75
N PRO A 45 -1.94 -13.12 14.86
CA PRO A 45 -0.90 -12.24 14.28
C PRO A 45 -1.46 -11.20 13.33
N ALA A 46 -0.67 -10.16 13.06
CA ALA A 46 -1.08 -9.11 12.14
C ALA A 46 -1.41 -9.70 10.77
N THR A 47 -2.51 -9.25 10.20
CA THR A 47 -2.98 -9.75 8.92
C THR A 47 -2.42 -8.91 7.78
N VAL A 48 -1.74 -9.55 6.84
CA VAL A 48 -1.25 -8.92 5.63
C VAL A 48 -1.82 -9.65 4.44
N ASN A 49 -2.59 -8.95 3.62
CA ASN A 49 -3.11 -9.47 2.37
C ASN A 49 -2.55 -8.62 1.24
N VAL A 50 -1.74 -9.24 0.38
CA VAL A 50 -1.16 -8.53 -0.76
C VAL A 50 -1.28 -9.40 -1.99
N ASP A 51 -1.60 -8.77 -3.12
CA ASP A 51 -1.57 -9.43 -4.42
C ASP A 51 -0.12 -9.48 -4.87
N ALA A 52 0.55 -10.58 -4.59
CA ALA A 52 1.97 -10.74 -4.88
C ALA A 52 2.27 -10.62 -6.38
N ASP A 53 1.38 -11.14 -7.22
CA ASP A 53 1.57 -11.06 -8.67
C ASP A 53 1.55 -9.61 -9.15
N ARG A 54 0.60 -8.83 -8.66
CA ARG A 54 0.51 -7.41 -9.03
C ARG A 54 1.70 -6.62 -8.48
N ALA A 55 2.10 -6.92 -7.25
CA ALA A 55 3.26 -6.26 -6.66
C ALA A 55 4.52 -6.53 -7.48
N GLN A 56 4.72 -7.78 -7.88
CA GLN A 56 5.87 -8.13 -8.71
C GLN A 56 5.83 -7.46 -10.07
N GLU A 57 4.66 -7.38 -10.69
CA GLU A 57 4.51 -6.66 -11.96
C GLU A 57 4.93 -5.21 -11.83
N TRP A 58 4.51 -4.53 -10.77
CA TRP A 58 4.87 -3.13 -10.55
C TRP A 58 6.36 -2.97 -10.29
N ILE A 59 6.95 -3.90 -9.52
CA ILE A 59 8.39 -3.88 -9.27
C ILE A 59 9.16 -4.06 -10.57
N LYS A 60 8.72 -4.97 -11.44
CA LYS A 60 9.33 -5.17 -12.77
C LYS A 60 9.22 -3.92 -13.63
N LYS A 61 8.18 -3.12 -13.46
CA LYS A 61 7.99 -1.86 -14.19
C LYS A 61 8.76 -0.70 -13.59
N GLY A 62 9.49 -0.94 -12.51
CA GLY A 62 10.32 0.07 -11.87
C GLY A 62 9.75 0.70 -10.61
N ALA A 63 8.62 0.21 -10.11
CA ALA A 63 8.08 0.71 -8.85
C ALA A 63 9.01 0.36 -7.69
N GLN A 64 9.17 1.29 -6.76
CA GLN A 64 10.03 1.09 -5.61
C GLN A 64 9.19 0.92 -4.35
N PRO A 65 9.39 -0.16 -3.58
CA PRO A 65 8.73 -0.31 -2.28
C PRO A 65 9.32 0.67 -1.27
N THR A 66 8.49 1.15 -0.40
CA THR A 66 8.93 2.04 0.69
C THR A 66 8.71 1.39 2.04
#